data_cf710d1cceec0263c1613e5d12f09e47
#
_entry.id   cf710d1cceec0263c1613e5d12f09e47
#
_cell.length_a   1.000
_cell.length_b   1.000
_cell.length_c   1.000
_cell.angle_alpha   90.00
_cell.angle_beta   90.00
_cell.angle_gamma   90.00
#
_symmetry.space_group_name_H-M   'P 1'
#
loop_
_entity.id
_entity.type
_entity.pdbx_description
1 polymer ?
#
loop_
_entity_poly.entity_id
_entity_poly.type
_entity_poly.pdbx_seq_one_letter_code
_entity_poly.pdbx_strand_id
1 'polypeptide(L)'
;MKYKSLASIRIKVILDKSEFSNVEIVRRIRENSTPVLRNVCNIGLKRLEEILEGDQVTFLEASIIMQAVNEDIGRLFGIWLI
;
A
#
# COMPACT_ATOMS: atom_id res chain seq x y z
N MET A 1 22.73 -3.51 -6.60
CA MET A 1 21.41 -4.16 -6.46
C MET A 1 20.65 -3.52 -5.34
N LYS A 2 19.42 -3.14 -5.59
CA LYS A 2 18.58 -2.47 -4.60
C LYS A 2 17.78 -3.53 -3.84
N TYR A 3 17.88 -3.53 -2.52
CA TYR A 3 17.10 -4.45 -1.70
C TYR A 3 15.65 -4.01 -1.63
N LYS A 4 14.74 -4.94 -1.81
CA LYS A 4 13.31 -4.68 -1.68
C LYS A 4 12.95 -4.57 -0.19
N SER A 5 12.04 -3.64 0.14
CA SER A 5 11.58 -3.52 1.51
C SER A 5 10.71 -4.72 1.87
N LEU A 6 10.79 -5.17 3.12
CA LEU A 6 9.99 -6.29 3.59
C LEU A 6 8.50 -5.97 3.53
N ALA A 7 8.13 -4.74 3.89
CA ALA A 7 6.74 -4.29 3.81
C ALA A 7 6.23 -4.34 2.38
N SER A 8 7.05 -3.90 1.43
CA SER A 8 6.71 -3.91 0.01
C SER A 8 6.45 -5.34 -0.49
N ILE A 9 7.31 -6.28 -0.12
CA ILE A 9 7.15 -7.69 -0.51
C ILE A 9 5.83 -8.25 0.03
N ARG A 10 5.51 -7.98 1.28
CA ARG A 10 4.26 -8.43 1.90
C ARG A 10 3.04 -7.82 1.25
N ILE A 11 3.09 -6.52 0.99
CA ILE A 11 2.00 -5.82 0.31
C ILE A 11 1.75 -6.44 -1.06
N LYS A 12 2.81 -6.70 -1.82
CA LYS A 12 2.66 -7.29 -3.15
C LYS A 12 1.94 -8.64 -3.08
N VAL A 13 2.31 -9.50 -2.12
CA VAL A 13 1.65 -10.80 -1.95
C VAL A 13 0.15 -10.62 -1.67
N ILE A 14 -0.19 -9.68 -0.79
CA ILE A 14 -1.57 -9.42 -0.42
C ILE A 14 -2.36 -8.86 -1.61
N LEU A 15 -1.79 -7.91 -2.35
CA LEU A 15 -2.46 -7.31 -3.49
C LEU A 15 -2.64 -8.31 -4.64
N ASP A 16 -1.67 -9.20 -4.85
CA ASP A 16 -1.80 -10.24 -5.87
C ASP A 16 -2.98 -11.17 -5.57
N LYS A 17 -3.27 -11.41 -4.30
CA LYS A 17 -4.40 -12.24 -3.89
C LYS A 17 -5.74 -11.51 -3.91
N SER A 18 -5.73 -10.18 -3.94
CA SER A 18 -6.96 -9.39 -3.87
C SER A 18 -7.76 -9.41 -5.18
N GLU A 19 -7.11 -9.78 -6.28
CA GLU A 19 -7.71 -9.80 -7.63
C GLU A 19 -8.06 -8.42 -8.19
N PHE A 20 -7.71 -7.34 -7.49
CA PHE A 20 -7.89 -5.98 -8.01
C PHE A 20 -6.70 -5.59 -8.87
N SER A 21 -6.97 -4.93 -10.01
CA SER A 21 -5.90 -4.33 -10.80
C SER A 21 -5.31 -3.12 -10.06
N ASN A 22 -4.11 -2.70 -10.47
CA ASN A 22 -3.49 -1.53 -9.85
C ASN A 22 -4.36 -0.28 -10.03
N VAL A 23 -4.99 -0.12 -11.18
CA VAL A 23 -5.88 1.01 -11.44
C VAL A 23 -7.07 0.98 -10.49
N GLU A 24 -7.66 -0.19 -10.27
CA GLU A 24 -8.78 -0.35 -9.36
C GLU A 24 -8.36 -0.05 -7.92
N ILE A 25 -7.17 -0.50 -7.51
CA ILE A 25 -6.66 -0.23 -6.17
C ILE A 25 -6.48 1.27 -5.96
N VAL A 26 -5.93 1.98 -6.93
CA VAL A 26 -5.76 3.43 -6.85
C VAL A 26 -7.11 4.14 -6.74
N ARG A 27 -8.10 3.69 -7.50
CA ARG A 27 -9.46 4.23 -7.42
C ARG A 27 -10.04 4.04 -6.02
N ARG A 28 -9.90 2.85 -5.45
CA ARG A 28 -10.40 2.55 -4.11
C ARG A 28 -9.69 3.36 -3.04
N ILE A 29 -8.38 3.57 -3.19
CA ILE A 29 -7.61 4.44 -2.28
C ILE A 29 -8.20 5.85 -2.31
N ARG A 30 -8.46 6.38 -3.50
CA ARG A 30 -8.98 7.73 -3.67
C ARG A 30 -10.38 7.87 -3.06
N GLU A 31 -11.25 6.88 -3.28
CA GLU A 31 -12.60 6.89 -2.74
C GLU A 31 -12.64 6.83 -1.22
N ASN A 32 -11.69 6.12 -0.61
CA ASN A 32 -11.63 5.95 0.83
C ASN A 32 -10.87 7.06 1.56
N SER A 33 -10.21 7.95 0.82
CA SER A 33 -9.40 9.00 1.41
C SER A 33 -10.21 10.28 1.64
N THR A 34 -10.01 10.90 2.81
CA THR A 34 -10.54 12.24 3.05
C THR A 34 -9.64 13.27 2.38
N PRO A 35 -10.14 14.50 2.13
CA PRO A 35 -9.28 15.57 1.58
C PRO A 35 -8.04 15.84 2.43
N VAL A 36 -8.17 15.80 3.75
CA VAL A 36 -7.03 16.00 4.66
C VAL A 36 -6.00 14.90 4.46
N LEU A 37 -6.45 13.66 4.41
CA LEU A 37 -5.55 12.52 4.23
C LEU A 37 -4.83 12.59 2.88
N ARG A 38 -5.52 13.01 1.82
CA ARG A 38 -4.91 13.15 0.51
C ARG A 38 -3.79 14.20 0.48
N ASN A 39 -3.91 15.24 1.30
CA ASN A 39 -2.87 16.26 1.40
C ASN A 39 -1.62 15.73 2.12
N VAL A 40 -1.79 14.80 3.05
CA VAL A 40 -0.68 14.22 3.81
C VAL A 40 -0.05 13.05 3.07
N CYS A 41 -0.87 12.23 2.43
CA CYS A 41 -0.40 11.02 1.75
C CYS A 41 -1.28 10.75 0.54
N ASN A 42 -0.71 10.93 -0.64
CA ASN A 42 -1.42 10.73 -1.90
C ASN A 42 -0.72 9.62 -2.69
N ILE A 43 -1.40 8.49 -2.85
CA ILE A 43 -0.86 7.36 -3.59
C ILE A 43 -1.58 7.28 -4.93
N GLY A 44 -0.87 7.63 -5.99
CA GLY A 44 -1.33 7.43 -7.35
C GLY A 44 -0.77 6.15 -7.94
N LEU A 45 -1.05 5.90 -9.22
CA LEU A 45 -0.63 4.68 -9.89
C LEU A 45 0.89 4.52 -9.88
N LYS A 46 1.61 5.59 -10.16
CA LYS A 46 3.08 5.55 -10.18
C LYS A 46 3.65 5.16 -8.83
N ARG A 47 3.14 5.76 -7.75
CA ARG A 47 3.62 5.45 -6.41
C ARG A 47 3.29 4.01 -6.02
N LEU A 48 2.10 3.54 -6.37
CA LEU A 48 1.72 2.15 -6.11
C LEU A 48 2.67 1.19 -6.83
N GLU A 49 2.99 1.47 -8.09
CA GLU A 49 3.91 0.63 -8.85
C GLU A 49 5.31 0.63 -8.23
N GLU A 50 5.81 1.77 -7.77
CA GLU A 50 7.09 1.86 -7.09
C GLU A 50 7.13 1.00 -5.83
N ILE A 51 6.04 1.05 -5.04
CA ILE A 51 5.93 0.23 -3.83
C ILE A 51 5.94 -1.26 -4.19
N LEU A 52 5.19 -1.64 -5.22
CA LEU A 52 5.13 -3.04 -5.63
C LEU A 52 6.45 -3.54 -6.22
N GLU A 53 7.30 -2.64 -6.70
CA GLU A 53 8.64 -2.98 -7.18
C GLU A 53 9.67 -3.12 -6.07
N GLY A 54 9.30 -2.76 -4.83
CA GLY A 54 10.17 -2.97 -3.69
C GLY A 54 10.63 -1.71 -2.97
N ASP A 55 10.12 -0.55 -3.36
CA ASP A 55 10.51 0.71 -2.71
C ASP A 55 10.06 0.74 -1.24
N GLN A 56 10.69 1.61 -0.46
CA GLN A 56 10.31 1.80 0.93
C GLN A 56 8.88 2.32 1.02
N VAL A 57 8.14 1.81 1.98
CA VAL A 57 6.75 2.21 2.18
C VAL A 57 6.56 2.64 3.64
N THR A 58 5.90 3.77 3.85
CA THR A 58 5.61 4.24 5.20
C THR A 58 4.43 3.46 5.79
N PHE A 59 4.31 3.48 7.13
CA PHE A 59 3.19 2.86 7.80
C PHE A 59 1.85 3.44 7.32
N LEU A 60 1.81 4.76 7.11
CA LEU A 60 0.59 5.42 6.63
C LEU A 60 0.22 4.94 5.22
N GLU A 61 1.19 4.85 4.32
CA GLU A 61 0.94 4.34 2.97
C GLU A 61 0.42 2.90 3.03
N ALA A 62 1.03 2.06 3.85
CA ALA A 62 0.60 0.68 4.00
C ALA A 62 -0.82 0.57 4.54
N SER A 63 -1.16 1.41 5.53
CA SER A 63 -2.50 1.44 6.10
C SER A 63 -3.55 1.79 5.04
N ILE A 64 -3.25 2.79 4.22
CA ILE A 64 -4.16 3.23 3.16
C ILE A 64 -4.36 2.12 2.13
N ILE A 65 -3.28 1.46 1.73
CA ILE A 65 -3.35 0.38 0.75
C ILE A 65 -4.15 -0.80 1.30
N MET A 66 -3.87 -1.21 2.53
CA MET A 66 -4.59 -2.32 3.16
C MET A 66 -6.08 -2.03 3.27
N GLN A 67 -6.44 -0.82 3.68
CA GLN A 67 -7.84 -0.42 3.78
C GLN A 67 -8.54 -0.49 2.42
N ALA A 68 -7.86 -0.08 1.36
CA ALA A 68 -8.43 -0.09 0.02
C ALA A 68 -8.80 -1.48 -0.46
N VAL A 69 -8.10 -2.52 -0.01
CA VAL A 69 -8.37 -3.91 -0.39
C VAL A 69 -9.05 -4.69 0.74
N ASN A 70 -9.57 -3.98 1.76
CA ASN A 70 -10.28 -4.57 2.90
C ASN A 70 -9.42 -5.57 3.69
N GLU A 71 -8.13 -5.29 3.81
CA GLU A 71 -7.22 -6.10 4.60
C GLU A 71 -6.86 -5.40 5.90
N ASP A 72 -6.59 -6.19 6.94
CA ASP A 72 -6.20 -5.67 8.24
C ASP A 72 -4.72 -5.30 8.24
N ILE A 73 -4.41 -4.05 8.61
CA ILE A 73 -3.03 -3.59 8.75
C ILE A 73 -2.26 -4.44 9.77
N GLY A 74 -2.97 -5.09 10.70
CA GLY A 74 -2.36 -5.97 11.67
C GLY A 74 -1.52 -7.08 11.06
N ARG A 75 -1.82 -7.47 9.84
CA ARG A 75 -1.03 -8.48 9.13
C ARG A 75 0.40 -8.01 8.83
N LEU A 76 0.63 -6.69 8.87
CA LEU A 76 1.93 -6.10 8.60
C LEU A 76 2.61 -5.57 9.87
N PHE A 77 1.97 -5.66 11.03
CA PHE A 77 2.47 -5.05 12.27
C PHE A 77 3.88 -5.51 12.63
N GLY A 78 4.17 -6.78 12.50
CA GLY A 78 5.48 -7.32 12.87
C GLY A 78 6.63 -6.67 12.11
N ILE A 79 6.37 -6.09 10.94
CA ILE A 79 7.40 -5.47 10.11
C ILE A 79 7.91 -4.18 10.74
N TRP A 80 7.02 -3.42 11.39
CA TRP A 80 7.39 -2.14 11.99
C TRP A 80 7.71 -2.24 13.48
N LEU A 81 7.36 -3.36 14.11
CA LEU A 81 7.60 -3.55 15.54
C LEU A 81 8.96 -4.17 15.87
N ILE A 82 9.68 -4.61 14.85
CA ILE A 82 10.99 -5.24 15.03
C ILE A 82 12.10 -4.19 15.10
#